data_e241038c680d3ffeeefa4c4b985eae34
#
_entry.id   e241038c680d3ffeeefa4c4b985eae34
#
_cell.length_a   1.000
_cell.length_b   1.000
_cell.length_c   1.000
_cell.angle_alpha   90.00
_cell.angle_beta   90.00
_cell.angle_gamma   90.00
#
_symmetry.space_group_name_H-M   'P 1'
#
loop_
_entity.id
_entity.type
_entity.pdbx_description
1 polymer ?
#
loop_
_entity_poly.entity_id
_entity_poly.type
_entity_poly.pdbx_seq_one_letter_code
_entity_poly.pdbx_strand_id
1 'polypeptide(L)'
;MHNEPTFAVVGHPNKGKSSIVAALTHTDSVSISALSGTTTQAQSFSFYLAGQPLYHLVDTPGFQRPRQLLDYIEQHAANASERLAAIHRFITEYHQKNTLQSSAPRFKDEVELLTPILDGAGIIYVVDGSVPYTPEYEAEMTLLQWTGQPRMALINPIGGEQYVGEWESA
;
A
#
# COMPACT_ATOMS: atom_id res chain seq x y z
N MET A 1 -1.41 16.40 22.39
CA MET A 1 -0.44 16.34 21.29
C MET A 1 -1.26 16.00 20.06
N HIS A 2 -1.33 16.91 19.09
CA HIS A 2 -1.94 16.58 17.80
C HIS A 2 -0.97 15.64 17.10
N ASN A 3 -1.36 14.39 16.96
CA ASN A 3 -0.61 13.43 16.14
C ASN A 3 -1.06 13.72 14.70
N GLU A 4 -0.15 14.19 13.86
CA GLU A 4 -0.45 14.48 12.45
C GLU A 4 -0.91 13.21 11.76
N PRO A 5 -1.93 13.28 10.87
CA PRO A 5 -2.41 12.10 10.17
C PRO A 5 -1.33 11.51 9.27
N THR A 6 -1.24 10.20 9.27
CA THR A 6 -0.34 9.44 8.40
C THR A 6 -1.16 8.69 7.35
N PHE A 7 -0.68 8.69 6.10
CA PHE A 7 -1.29 7.96 5.00
C PHE A 7 -0.26 7.08 4.31
N ALA A 8 -0.58 5.81 4.12
CA ALA A 8 0.19 4.88 3.30
C ALA A 8 -0.26 4.99 1.83
N VAL A 9 0.67 5.24 0.94
CA VAL A 9 0.44 5.27 -0.50
C VAL A 9 0.71 3.87 -1.04
N VAL A 10 -0.33 3.17 -1.41
CA VAL A 10 -0.31 1.74 -1.76
C VAL A 10 -0.89 1.48 -3.15
N GLY A 11 -0.70 0.28 -3.67
CA GLY A 11 -1.22 -0.17 -4.96
C GLY A 11 -0.23 -1.05 -5.71
N HIS A 12 -0.59 -1.42 -6.93
CA HIS A 12 0.22 -2.29 -7.78
C HIS A 12 1.58 -1.65 -8.13
N PRO A 13 2.64 -2.43 -8.41
CA PRO A 13 3.91 -1.87 -8.86
C PRO A 13 3.77 -0.98 -10.10
N ASN A 14 4.59 0.07 -10.20
CA ASN A 14 4.70 0.93 -11.38
C ASN A 14 3.45 1.78 -11.72
N LYS A 15 2.61 2.07 -10.73
CA LYS A 15 1.41 2.89 -10.91
C LYS A 15 1.60 4.36 -10.47
N GLY A 16 2.86 4.80 -10.31
CA GLY A 16 3.20 6.20 -10.04
C GLY A 16 3.12 6.58 -8.56
N LYS A 17 3.09 5.64 -7.62
CA LYS A 17 3.03 5.92 -6.16
C LYS A 17 4.08 6.92 -5.71
N SER A 18 5.36 6.64 -5.95
CA SER A 18 6.47 7.52 -5.57
C SER A 18 6.41 8.89 -6.25
N SER A 19 5.92 8.97 -7.51
CA SER A 19 5.70 10.25 -8.18
C SER A 19 4.60 11.06 -7.51
N ILE A 20 3.53 10.41 -7.06
CA ILE A 20 2.44 11.05 -6.31
C ILE A 20 2.94 11.52 -4.95
N VAL A 21 3.72 10.71 -4.24
CA VAL A 21 4.35 11.11 -2.97
C VAL A 21 5.24 12.34 -3.19
N ALA A 22 6.12 12.34 -4.21
CA ALA A 22 6.95 13.49 -4.55
C ALA A 22 6.13 14.75 -4.83
N ALA A 23 5.07 14.64 -5.63
CA ALA A 23 4.19 15.75 -5.95
C ALA A 23 3.46 16.32 -4.71
N LEU A 24 2.98 15.45 -3.83
CA LEU A 24 2.25 15.83 -2.62
C LEU A 24 3.15 16.38 -1.51
N THR A 25 4.42 15.98 -1.47
CA THR A 25 5.38 16.48 -0.48
C THR A 25 6.16 17.70 -0.96
N HIS A 26 5.98 18.12 -2.22
CA HIS A 26 6.80 19.17 -2.86
C HIS A 26 8.31 18.92 -2.72
N THR A 27 8.72 17.66 -2.72
CA THR A 27 10.09 17.25 -2.48
C THR A 27 10.68 16.66 -3.75
N ASP A 28 11.55 17.41 -4.42
CA ASP A 28 12.33 16.92 -5.57
C ASP A 28 13.33 15.79 -5.17
N SER A 29 13.48 15.55 -3.87
CA SER A 29 14.42 14.58 -3.31
C SER A 29 13.87 13.14 -3.24
N VAL A 30 12.59 12.91 -3.53
CA VAL A 30 12.10 11.56 -3.78
C VAL A 30 12.75 11.08 -5.07
N SER A 31 13.83 10.32 -4.96
CA SER A 31 14.49 9.74 -6.12
C SER A 31 13.52 8.76 -6.79
N ILE A 32 12.80 9.26 -7.78
CA ILE A 32 12.01 8.44 -8.68
C ILE A 32 13.05 7.66 -9.50
N SER A 33 13.42 6.50 -9.02
CA SER A 33 14.25 5.60 -9.80
C SER A 33 13.46 5.24 -11.06
N ALA A 34 13.99 5.58 -12.21
CA ALA A 34 13.41 5.25 -13.51
C ALA A 34 13.31 3.72 -13.76
N LEU A 35 13.87 2.93 -12.87
CA LEU A 35 13.73 1.49 -12.79
C LEU A 35 12.52 1.16 -11.93
N SER A 36 11.46 0.88 -12.60
CA SER A 36 10.15 0.54 -12.09
C SER A 36 10.18 -0.57 -11.04
N GLY A 37 9.40 -0.41 -9.96
CA GLY A 37 9.20 -1.42 -8.93
C GLY A 37 10.26 -1.43 -7.82
N THR A 38 10.94 -0.33 -7.57
CA THR A 38 12.14 -0.29 -6.74
C THR A 38 11.95 0.17 -5.29
N THR A 39 10.75 0.54 -4.87
CA THR A 39 10.49 0.75 -3.43
C THR A 39 10.45 -0.61 -2.76
N THR A 40 11.54 -0.98 -2.11
CA THR A 40 11.70 -2.29 -1.43
C THR A 40 11.50 -2.20 0.08
N GLN A 41 11.38 -0.98 0.62
CA GLN A 41 11.11 -0.67 2.01
C GLN A 41 10.21 0.56 2.09
N ALA A 42 9.30 0.58 3.05
CA ALA A 42 8.44 1.73 3.30
C ALA A 42 9.29 2.96 3.69
N GLN A 43 9.01 4.11 3.07
CA GLN A 43 9.71 5.37 3.32
C GLN A 43 8.72 6.45 3.74
N SER A 44 8.99 7.14 4.84
CA SER A 44 8.10 8.19 5.36
C SER A 44 8.57 9.58 4.96
N PHE A 45 7.62 10.40 4.51
CA PHE A 45 7.81 11.80 4.12
C PHE A 45 6.82 12.68 4.86
N SER A 46 7.28 13.86 5.30
CA SER A 46 6.42 14.80 6.02
C SER A 46 6.11 16.00 5.16
N PHE A 47 4.85 16.39 5.12
CA PHE A 47 4.42 17.63 4.50
C PHE A 47 4.35 18.74 5.56
N TYR A 48 4.93 19.90 5.22
CA TYR A 48 4.96 21.08 6.09
C TYR A 48 4.22 22.26 5.48
N LEU A 49 3.47 22.98 6.31
CA LEU A 49 2.88 24.26 5.94
C LEU A 49 3.30 25.32 6.99
N ALA A 50 3.91 26.40 6.56
CA ALA A 50 4.42 27.46 7.43
C ALA A 50 5.32 26.93 8.58
N GLY A 51 6.12 25.89 8.31
CA GLY A 51 7.03 25.26 9.28
C GLY A 51 6.36 24.28 10.26
N GLN A 52 5.07 24.04 10.12
CA GLN A 52 4.33 23.06 10.94
C GLN A 52 4.06 21.80 10.09
N PRO A 53 4.32 20.59 10.61
CA PRO A 53 3.93 19.37 9.92
C PRO A 53 2.40 19.28 9.85
N LEU A 54 1.85 18.95 8.68
CA LEU A 54 0.42 18.77 8.47
C LEU A 54 0.01 17.30 8.39
N TYR A 55 0.80 16.50 7.68
CA TYR A 55 0.59 15.06 7.53
C TYR A 55 1.87 14.36 7.13
N HIS A 56 1.86 13.04 7.26
CA HIS A 56 2.93 12.16 6.80
C HIS A 56 2.42 11.27 5.67
N LEU A 57 3.26 11.05 4.66
CA LEU A 57 3.03 10.05 3.62
C LEU A 57 4.07 8.94 3.76
N VAL A 58 3.62 7.71 3.66
CA VAL A 58 4.49 6.54 3.63
C VAL A 58 4.42 5.95 2.22
N ASP A 59 5.50 6.11 1.44
CA ASP A 59 5.65 5.42 0.16
C ASP A 59 5.95 3.94 0.43
N THR A 60 5.16 3.05 -0.15
CA THR A 60 5.27 1.61 0.11
C THR A 60 5.65 0.84 -1.15
N PRO A 61 6.22 -0.35 -1.02
CA PRO A 61 6.31 -1.30 -2.12
C PRO A 61 4.93 -1.55 -2.74
N GLY A 62 4.89 -1.94 -4.01
CA GLY A 62 3.64 -2.41 -4.62
C GLY A 62 3.31 -3.83 -4.21
N PHE A 63 2.03 -4.19 -4.23
CA PHE A 63 1.61 -5.57 -4.10
C PHE A 63 2.23 -6.45 -5.18
N GLN A 64 2.90 -7.52 -4.81
CA GLN A 64 3.50 -8.48 -5.74
C GLN A 64 2.67 -9.76 -5.88
N ARG A 65 2.03 -10.17 -4.79
CA ARG A 65 1.30 -11.45 -4.70
C ARG A 65 -0.01 -11.30 -3.92
N PRO A 66 -0.89 -10.34 -4.28
CA PRO A 66 -2.09 -10.04 -3.49
C PRO A 66 -3.03 -11.23 -3.38
N ARG A 67 -3.27 -11.98 -4.46
CA ARG A 67 -4.14 -13.16 -4.45
C ARG A 67 -3.61 -14.26 -3.52
N GLN A 68 -2.31 -14.52 -3.55
CA GLN A 68 -1.71 -15.55 -2.69
C GLN A 68 -1.75 -15.16 -1.21
N LEU A 69 -1.61 -13.86 -0.91
CA LEU A 69 -1.77 -13.37 0.45
C LEU A 69 -3.24 -13.43 0.88
N LEU A 70 -4.17 -13.05 0.01
CA LEU A 70 -5.61 -13.15 0.27
C LEU A 70 -5.98 -14.59 0.63
N ASP A 71 -5.60 -15.56 -0.21
CA ASP A 71 -5.85 -16.99 0.02
C ASP A 71 -5.25 -17.45 1.37
N TYR A 72 -4.03 -16.98 1.69
CA TYR A 72 -3.39 -17.30 2.96
C TYR A 72 -4.19 -16.78 4.15
N ILE A 73 -4.61 -15.51 4.11
CA ILE A 73 -5.39 -14.90 5.21
C ILE A 73 -6.74 -15.60 5.35
N GLU A 74 -7.43 -15.92 4.26
CA GLU A 74 -8.71 -16.65 4.29
C GLU A 74 -8.58 -18.04 4.94
N GLN A 75 -7.51 -18.76 4.66
CA GLN A 75 -7.26 -20.07 5.28
C GLN A 75 -6.96 -19.99 6.79
N HIS A 76 -6.51 -18.82 7.28
CA HIS A 76 -6.13 -18.60 8.68
C HIS A 76 -7.13 -17.74 9.47
N ALA A 77 -8.24 -17.34 8.86
CA ALA A 77 -9.35 -16.65 9.49
C ALA A 77 -10.58 -17.57 9.50
N ALA A 78 -11.09 -17.93 10.68
CA ALA A 78 -12.25 -18.83 10.78
C ALA A 78 -13.54 -18.18 10.24
N ASN A 79 -13.61 -16.84 10.25
CA ASN A 79 -14.75 -16.08 9.77
C ASN A 79 -14.34 -14.62 9.44
N ALA A 80 -15.28 -13.85 8.91
CA ALA A 80 -15.02 -12.48 8.48
C ALA A 80 -14.51 -11.54 9.60
N SER A 81 -14.95 -11.73 10.84
CA SER A 81 -14.54 -10.90 11.99
C SER A 81 -13.10 -11.17 12.44
N GLU A 82 -12.51 -12.28 12.03
CA GLU A 82 -11.14 -12.65 12.38
C GLU A 82 -10.09 -12.23 11.34
N ARG A 83 -10.51 -11.71 10.18
CA ARG A 83 -9.61 -11.36 9.07
C ARG A 83 -8.54 -10.36 9.47
N LEU A 84 -8.91 -9.30 10.19
CA LEU A 84 -7.94 -8.32 10.70
C LEU A 84 -6.94 -8.97 11.66
N ALA A 85 -7.41 -9.79 12.59
CA ALA A 85 -6.54 -10.51 13.51
C ALA A 85 -5.60 -11.50 12.77
N ALA A 86 -6.07 -12.13 11.69
CA ALA A 86 -5.25 -12.99 10.85
C ALA A 86 -4.14 -12.21 10.13
N ILE A 87 -4.42 -10.98 9.64
CA ILE A 87 -3.41 -10.11 9.05
C ILE A 87 -2.36 -9.72 10.11
N HIS A 88 -2.76 -9.33 11.30
CA HIS A 88 -1.83 -9.02 12.40
C HIS A 88 -0.94 -10.22 12.76
N ARG A 89 -1.53 -11.42 12.89
CA ARG A 89 -0.75 -12.64 13.15
C ARG A 89 0.25 -12.91 12.05
N PHE A 90 -0.18 -12.81 10.79
CA PHE A 90 0.69 -13.00 9.63
C PHE A 90 1.93 -12.11 9.67
N ILE A 91 1.77 -10.79 9.92
CA ILE A 91 2.88 -9.84 9.98
C ILE A 91 3.78 -10.14 11.19
N THR A 92 3.21 -10.43 12.35
CA THR A 92 3.97 -10.78 13.56
C THR A 92 4.82 -12.03 13.34
N GLU A 93 4.24 -13.08 12.79
CA GLU A 93 4.96 -14.33 12.48
C GLU A 93 6.03 -14.13 11.41
N TYR A 94 5.75 -13.28 10.42
CA TYR A 94 6.72 -12.96 9.38
C TYR A 94 7.98 -12.33 9.99
N HIS A 95 7.85 -11.34 10.85
CA HIS A 95 8.98 -10.71 11.53
C HIS A 95 9.73 -11.69 12.43
N GLN A 96 9.03 -12.56 13.16
CA GLN A 96 9.67 -13.58 14.01
C GLN A 96 10.47 -14.61 13.23
N LYS A 97 9.94 -15.09 12.08
CA LYS A 97 10.62 -16.11 11.26
C LYS A 97 11.82 -15.57 10.48
N ASN A 98 11.77 -14.30 10.06
CA ASN A 98 12.81 -13.72 9.21
C ASN A 98 14.04 -13.21 9.98
N THR A 99 13.99 -13.11 11.30
CA THR A 99 15.19 -12.91 12.12
C THR A 99 16.16 -14.11 12.04
N LEU A 100 15.74 -15.25 11.47
CA LEU A 100 16.47 -16.52 11.48
C LEU A 100 16.85 -17.08 10.09
N GLN A 101 16.40 -16.48 8.96
CA GLN A 101 16.62 -17.04 7.62
C GLN A 101 17.13 -16.01 6.60
N SER A 102 18.19 -16.35 5.86
CA SER A 102 18.87 -15.47 4.90
C SER A 102 18.33 -15.51 3.46
N SER A 103 17.18 -16.13 3.19
CA SER A 103 16.54 -16.11 1.87
C SER A 103 15.44 -15.04 1.83
N ALA A 104 15.35 -14.28 0.72
CA ALA A 104 14.35 -13.24 0.53
C ALA A 104 12.92 -13.80 0.78
N PRO A 105 12.23 -13.32 1.81
CA PRO A 105 10.99 -13.96 2.23
C PRO A 105 9.86 -13.69 1.23
N ARG A 106 8.99 -14.69 1.06
CA ARG A 106 7.87 -14.68 0.13
C ARG A 106 6.94 -13.56 0.48
N PHE A 107 6.58 -12.69 0.77
CA PHE A 107 5.65 -11.61 1.09
C PHE A 107 6.34 -10.40 1.74
N LYS A 108 7.61 -10.19 1.42
CA LYS A 108 8.34 -9.05 1.98
C LYS A 108 7.63 -7.72 1.65
N ASP A 109 7.24 -7.53 0.39
CA ASP A 109 6.67 -6.28 -0.08
C ASP A 109 5.27 -6.04 0.52
N GLU A 110 4.47 -7.10 0.65
CA GLU A 110 3.16 -7.04 1.29
C GLU A 110 3.26 -6.70 2.79
N VAL A 111 4.26 -7.23 3.49
CA VAL A 111 4.50 -6.91 4.91
C VAL A 111 4.92 -5.45 5.06
N GLU A 112 5.87 -4.97 4.26
CA GLU A 112 6.30 -3.57 4.25
C GLU A 112 5.15 -2.61 3.93
N LEU A 113 4.22 -3.02 3.04
CA LEU A 113 3.04 -2.25 2.67
C LEU A 113 1.98 -2.22 3.78
N LEU A 114 1.70 -3.38 4.41
CA LEU A 114 0.62 -3.50 5.39
C LEU A 114 1.02 -2.97 6.78
N THR A 115 2.29 -3.00 7.14
CA THR A 115 2.76 -2.56 8.46
C THR A 115 2.30 -1.14 8.81
N PRO A 116 2.57 -0.08 8.02
CA PRO A 116 2.12 1.27 8.37
C PRO A 116 0.59 1.40 8.45
N ILE A 117 -0.16 0.60 7.68
CA ILE A 117 -1.63 0.59 7.71
C ILE A 117 -2.13 0.01 9.03
N LEU A 118 -1.53 -1.09 9.51
CA LEU A 118 -1.88 -1.69 10.79
C LEU A 118 -1.45 -0.82 11.98
N ASP A 119 -0.44 0.02 11.80
CA ASP A 119 -0.02 1.04 12.76
C ASP A 119 -0.94 2.28 12.76
N GLY A 120 -2.01 2.28 11.95
CA GLY A 120 -3.06 3.29 11.96
C GLY A 120 -3.03 4.29 10.81
N ALA A 121 -2.18 4.11 9.80
CA ALA A 121 -2.19 4.99 8.63
C ALA A 121 -3.48 4.82 7.81
N GLY A 122 -4.06 5.94 7.37
CA GLY A 122 -5.08 5.92 6.31
C GLY A 122 -4.48 5.46 4.98
N ILE A 123 -5.31 5.08 4.03
CA ILE A 123 -4.88 4.47 2.77
C ILE A 123 -5.16 5.40 1.60
N ILE A 124 -4.13 5.66 0.79
CA ILE A 124 -4.25 6.23 -0.55
C ILE A 124 -3.91 5.12 -1.54
N TYR A 125 -4.94 4.51 -2.12
CA TYR A 125 -4.79 3.41 -3.08
C TYR A 125 -4.66 3.97 -4.50
N VAL A 126 -3.48 3.81 -5.09
CA VAL A 126 -3.15 4.34 -6.42
C VAL A 126 -3.40 3.26 -7.48
N VAL A 127 -4.29 3.57 -8.42
CA VAL A 127 -4.62 2.73 -9.56
C VAL A 127 -4.33 3.44 -10.87
N ASP A 128 -4.12 2.68 -11.93
CA ASP A 128 -3.84 3.19 -13.26
C ASP A 128 -5.09 3.13 -14.13
N GLY A 129 -5.65 4.29 -14.47
CA GLY A 129 -6.84 4.42 -15.32
C GLY A 129 -6.63 3.97 -16.77
N SER A 130 -5.41 3.62 -17.17
CA SER A 130 -5.11 3.08 -18.50
C SER A 130 -5.17 1.56 -18.60
N VAL A 131 -5.39 0.85 -17.48
CA VAL A 131 -5.47 -0.61 -17.43
C VAL A 131 -6.82 -1.07 -16.86
N PRO A 132 -7.35 -2.21 -17.32
CA PRO A 132 -8.64 -2.72 -16.84
C PRO A 132 -8.54 -3.21 -15.38
N TYR A 133 -9.68 -3.25 -14.72
CA TYR A 133 -9.83 -3.91 -13.43
C TYR A 133 -9.65 -5.43 -13.58
N THR A 134 -8.82 -6.03 -12.73
CA THR A 134 -8.49 -7.46 -12.79
C THR A 134 -8.62 -8.12 -11.42
N PRO A 135 -8.66 -9.47 -11.33
CA PRO A 135 -8.70 -10.18 -10.05
C PRO A 135 -7.53 -9.88 -9.10
N GLU A 136 -6.39 -9.43 -9.61
CA GLU A 136 -5.26 -8.96 -8.80
C GLU A 136 -5.64 -7.70 -8.01
N TYR A 137 -6.27 -6.73 -8.69
CA TYR A 137 -6.74 -5.49 -8.05
C TYR A 137 -7.89 -5.75 -7.07
N GLU A 138 -8.78 -6.69 -7.39
CA GLU A 138 -9.83 -7.12 -6.47
C GLU A 138 -9.23 -7.68 -5.17
N ALA A 139 -8.19 -8.50 -5.27
CA ALA A 139 -7.49 -9.03 -4.11
C ALA A 139 -6.78 -7.94 -3.30
N GLU A 140 -6.12 -6.97 -3.96
CA GLU A 140 -5.52 -5.81 -3.31
C GLU A 140 -6.58 -5.03 -2.52
N MET A 141 -7.69 -4.66 -3.16
CA MET A 141 -8.78 -3.88 -2.54
C MET A 141 -9.42 -4.64 -1.38
N THR A 142 -9.60 -5.95 -1.51
CA THR A 142 -10.15 -6.82 -0.46
C THR A 142 -9.23 -6.86 0.76
N LEU A 143 -7.93 -7.05 0.57
CA LEU A 143 -6.95 -7.02 1.66
C LEU A 143 -6.95 -5.67 2.39
N LEU A 144 -6.94 -4.56 1.63
CA LEU A 144 -6.98 -3.22 2.19
C LEU A 144 -8.29 -2.96 2.96
N GLN A 145 -9.42 -3.46 2.45
CA GLN A 145 -10.70 -3.37 3.13
C GLN A 145 -10.70 -4.06 4.50
N TRP A 146 -10.05 -5.22 4.59
CA TRP A 146 -10.00 -5.99 5.84
C TRP A 146 -9.16 -5.34 6.94
N THR A 147 -8.30 -4.38 6.59
CA THR A 147 -7.57 -3.60 7.61
C THR A 147 -8.48 -2.66 8.41
N GLY A 148 -9.66 -2.32 7.88
CA GLY A 148 -10.60 -1.41 8.54
C GLY A 148 -10.21 0.07 8.51
N GLN A 149 -9.06 0.41 7.92
CA GLN A 149 -8.59 1.79 7.87
C GLN A 149 -9.35 2.64 6.85
N PRO A 150 -9.49 3.96 7.10
CA PRO A 150 -10.01 4.90 6.11
C PRO A 150 -9.22 4.81 4.82
N ARG A 151 -9.92 4.76 3.68
CA ARG A 151 -9.26 4.61 2.38
C ARG A 151 -9.90 5.47 1.31
N MET A 152 -9.09 5.93 0.37
CA MET A 152 -9.53 6.52 -0.89
C MET A 152 -8.72 5.96 -2.05
N ALA A 153 -9.34 5.83 -3.21
CA ALA A 153 -8.65 5.51 -4.45
C ALA A 153 -8.22 6.80 -5.16
N LEU A 154 -7.02 6.78 -5.74
CA LEU A 154 -6.51 7.81 -6.62
C LEU A 154 -6.27 7.18 -8.00
N ILE A 155 -7.09 7.57 -8.98
CA ILE A 155 -6.97 7.08 -10.34
C ILE A 155 -5.93 7.93 -11.06
N ASN A 156 -4.82 7.31 -11.46
CA ASN A 156 -3.70 7.95 -12.15
C ASN A 156 -3.64 7.43 -13.61
N PRO A 157 -4.12 8.20 -14.60
CA PRO A 157 -4.17 7.75 -15.98
C PRO A 157 -2.80 7.89 -16.68
N ILE A 158 -1.84 7.01 -16.35
CA ILE A 158 -0.45 7.09 -16.82
C ILE A 158 -0.35 6.97 -18.34
N GLY A 159 -1.10 6.06 -18.95
CA GLY A 159 -1.08 5.80 -20.39
C GLY A 159 -2.36 6.20 -21.15
N GLY A 160 -3.36 6.72 -20.44
CA GLY A 160 -4.67 7.08 -21.01
C GLY A 160 -5.81 6.88 -20.01
N GLU A 161 -7.03 7.21 -20.40
CA GLU A 161 -8.21 7.26 -19.51
C GLU A 161 -9.26 6.19 -19.87
N GLN A 162 -8.91 5.20 -20.68
CA GLN A 162 -9.89 4.27 -21.28
C GLN A 162 -10.62 3.39 -20.26
N TYR A 163 -10.07 3.21 -19.05
CA TYR A 163 -10.68 2.39 -18.00
C TYR A 163 -11.05 3.19 -16.73
N VAL A 164 -10.95 4.53 -16.78
CA VAL A 164 -11.29 5.38 -15.61
C VAL A 164 -12.71 5.10 -15.12
N GLY A 165 -13.71 5.04 -16.02
CA GLY A 165 -15.09 4.76 -15.65
C GLY A 165 -15.32 3.36 -15.04
N GLU A 166 -14.51 2.36 -15.40
CA GLU A 166 -14.51 1.04 -14.78
C GLU A 166 -14.00 1.13 -13.32
N TRP A 167 -12.90 1.86 -13.11
CA TRP A 167 -12.34 2.10 -11.78
C TRP A 167 -13.24 2.94 -10.87
N GLU A 168 -13.96 3.92 -11.41
CA GLU A 168 -14.95 4.71 -10.64
C GLU A 168 -16.13 3.86 -10.16
N SER A 169 -16.38 2.72 -10.80
CA SER A 169 -17.50 1.83 -10.50
C SER A 169 -17.10 0.65 -9.59
N ALA A 170 -15.81 0.41 -9.41
CA ALA A 170 -15.27 -0.68 -8.59
C ALA A 170 -15.15 -0.29 -7.11
#